data_5a85c5b0522efd3dbc34c4971fac0169
#
_entry.id   5a85c5b0522efd3dbc34c4971fac0169
#
_cell.length_a   1.000
_cell.length_b   1.000
_cell.length_c   1.000
_cell.angle_alpha   90.00
_cell.angle_beta   90.00
_cell.angle_gamma   90.00
#
_symmetry.space_group_name_H-M   'P 1'
#
loop_
_entity.id
_entity.type
_entity.pdbx_description
1 polymer ?
#
loop_
_entity_poly.entity_id
_entity_poly.type
_entity_poly.pdbx_seq_one_letter_code
_entity_poly.pdbx_strand_id
1 'polypeptide(L)'
;MTGWDDATVREHIWEYISGARWFSGKGRCGVLARLMPLAPVVNEQDLQVLPVIAQVGYPQAPDEYYQLLLALRPGRVAGLAQIVIADQPFTVTDATEDKLALTAWAQIILEGTPVATDESWQLHRRLAAPEPVRSAERFSGEQSNTSIMVGDAIIIKLFRRLEPGDNLDITVHSVLNDAGVSSVATLYGFISGQIPTEEDIPTDLAMIIEKLPPVSYTH
;
A
#
# COMPACT_ATOMS: atom_id res chain seq x y z
N MET A 1 -21.53 -7.41 -10.15
CA MET A 1 -20.36 -8.19 -9.69
C MET A 1 -19.13 -7.37 -10.05
N THR A 2 -18.31 -7.05 -9.09
CA THR A 2 -17.03 -6.38 -9.35
C THR A 2 -16.11 -7.40 -10.01
N GLY A 3 -15.36 -7.02 -11.04
CA GLY A 3 -14.48 -7.93 -11.78
C GLY A 3 -13.37 -8.60 -10.95
N TRP A 4 -13.24 -8.24 -9.67
CA TRP A 4 -12.26 -8.81 -8.72
C TRP A 4 -12.53 -10.28 -8.36
N ASP A 5 -13.77 -10.77 -8.51
CA ASP A 5 -14.13 -12.17 -8.25
C ASP A 5 -13.95 -13.08 -9.49
N ASP A 6 -13.55 -12.50 -10.63
CA ASP A 6 -13.27 -13.27 -11.85
C ASP A 6 -12.07 -14.20 -11.64
N ALA A 7 -12.22 -15.46 -12.06
CA ALA A 7 -11.19 -16.48 -11.86
C ALA A 7 -9.88 -16.13 -12.58
N THR A 8 -9.95 -15.56 -13.77
CA THR A 8 -8.78 -15.15 -14.56
C THR A 8 -8.04 -13.98 -13.90
N VAL A 9 -8.79 -13.00 -13.36
CA VAL A 9 -8.22 -11.89 -12.60
C VAL A 9 -7.49 -12.41 -11.37
N ARG A 10 -8.11 -13.32 -10.62
CA ARG A 10 -7.50 -13.91 -9.43
C ARG A 10 -6.26 -14.73 -9.76
N GLU A 11 -6.25 -15.49 -10.85
CA GLU A 11 -5.09 -16.25 -11.31
C GLU A 11 -3.91 -15.32 -11.63
N HIS A 12 -4.10 -14.28 -12.41
CA HIS A 12 -3.05 -13.33 -12.76
C HIS A 12 -2.52 -12.56 -11.53
N ILE A 13 -3.40 -12.12 -10.63
CA ILE A 13 -2.98 -11.46 -9.40
C ILE A 13 -2.23 -12.45 -8.48
N TRP A 14 -2.65 -13.71 -8.42
CA TRP A 14 -1.92 -14.73 -7.67
C TRP A 14 -0.52 -15.00 -8.23
N GLU A 15 -0.38 -15.10 -9.55
CA GLU A 15 0.92 -15.23 -10.20
C GLU A 15 1.85 -14.07 -9.83
N TYR A 16 1.33 -12.83 -9.88
CA TYR A 16 2.07 -11.64 -9.45
C TYR A 16 2.49 -11.72 -7.98
N ILE A 17 1.56 -12.05 -7.05
CA ILE A 17 1.85 -12.14 -5.61
C ILE A 17 2.89 -13.22 -5.33
N SER A 18 2.68 -14.43 -5.84
CA SER A 18 3.54 -15.59 -5.57
C SER A 18 4.96 -15.42 -6.10
N GLY A 19 5.15 -14.65 -7.18
CA GLY A 19 6.44 -14.26 -7.75
C GLY A 19 7.14 -13.10 -7.03
N ALA A 20 6.39 -12.29 -6.26
CA ALA A 20 6.91 -11.07 -5.66
C ALA A 20 7.98 -11.33 -4.60
N ARG A 21 8.98 -10.44 -4.48
CA ARG A 21 10.07 -10.59 -3.47
C ARG A 21 9.55 -10.50 -2.05
N TRP A 22 8.56 -9.65 -1.81
CA TRP A 22 7.96 -9.40 -0.50
C TRP A 22 7.01 -10.51 -0.04
N PHE A 23 6.63 -11.45 -0.91
CA PHE A 23 5.75 -12.54 -0.53
C PHE A 23 6.47 -13.55 0.37
N SER A 24 6.03 -13.65 1.62
CA SER A 24 6.63 -14.54 2.63
C SER A 24 6.17 -16.00 2.56
N GLY A 25 5.12 -16.27 1.79
CA GLY A 25 4.53 -17.60 1.63
C GLY A 25 5.23 -18.52 0.62
N LYS A 26 6.41 -18.17 0.11
CA LYS A 26 7.15 -18.97 -0.87
C LYS A 26 7.45 -20.36 -0.34
N GLY A 27 7.19 -21.38 -1.17
CA GLY A 27 7.38 -22.79 -0.79
C GLY A 27 6.26 -23.38 0.09
N ARG A 28 5.25 -22.59 0.44
CA ARG A 28 4.04 -23.05 1.12
C ARG A 28 2.91 -23.22 0.10
N CYS A 29 2.02 -24.17 0.34
CA CYS A 29 0.87 -24.42 -0.56
C CYS A 29 -0.24 -23.37 -0.31
N GLY A 30 0.08 -22.08 -0.52
CA GLY A 30 -0.90 -21.00 -0.41
C GLY A 30 -1.78 -20.88 -1.65
N VAL A 31 -3.00 -20.42 -1.47
CA VAL A 31 -3.94 -20.10 -2.55
C VAL A 31 -4.56 -18.72 -2.30
N LEU A 32 -4.78 -17.94 -3.34
CA LEU A 32 -5.50 -16.68 -3.24
C LEU A 32 -6.99 -16.96 -2.97
N ALA A 33 -7.40 -16.78 -1.72
CA ALA A 33 -8.77 -17.03 -1.30
C ALA A 33 -9.71 -15.88 -1.72
N ARG A 34 -9.27 -14.62 -1.55
CA ARG A 34 -10.09 -13.43 -1.79
C ARG A 34 -9.25 -12.21 -2.18
N LEU A 35 -9.83 -11.33 -3.01
CA LEU A 35 -9.36 -9.97 -3.25
C LEU A 35 -10.41 -8.99 -2.72
N MET A 36 -9.97 -8.01 -1.93
CA MET A 36 -10.82 -7.04 -1.26
C MET A 36 -10.31 -5.63 -1.58
N PRO A 37 -10.90 -4.97 -2.58
CA PRO A 37 -10.55 -3.59 -2.90
C PRO A 37 -11.08 -2.67 -1.81
N LEU A 38 -10.24 -1.73 -1.36
CA LEU A 38 -10.64 -0.62 -0.51
C LEU A 38 -11.01 0.59 -1.39
N ALA A 39 -11.57 1.63 -0.79
CA ALA A 39 -11.87 2.87 -1.51
C ALA A 39 -10.64 3.43 -2.24
N PRO A 40 -10.79 3.93 -3.47
CA PRO A 40 -9.68 4.52 -4.18
C PRO A 40 -9.20 5.80 -3.49
N VAL A 41 -7.88 5.93 -3.37
CA VAL A 41 -7.21 7.15 -2.90
C VAL A 41 -7.15 8.19 -4.02
N VAL A 42 -6.80 7.74 -5.23
CA VAL A 42 -6.90 8.54 -6.46
C VAL A 42 -8.14 8.04 -7.19
N ASN A 43 -9.06 8.93 -7.53
CA ASN A 43 -10.28 8.59 -8.24
C ASN A 43 -10.56 9.64 -9.34
N GLU A 44 -9.77 9.57 -10.39
CA GLU A 44 -9.84 10.43 -11.56
C GLU A 44 -10.40 9.66 -12.75
N GLN A 45 -10.83 10.36 -13.80
CA GLN A 45 -11.43 9.76 -14.98
C GLN A 45 -10.51 8.73 -15.66
N ASP A 46 -9.22 9.03 -15.73
CA ASP A 46 -8.22 8.22 -16.45
C ASP A 46 -7.32 7.40 -15.53
N LEU A 47 -7.47 7.55 -14.20
CA LEU A 47 -6.64 6.87 -13.23
C LEU A 47 -7.38 6.68 -11.90
N GLN A 48 -7.46 5.45 -11.45
CA GLN A 48 -7.76 5.14 -10.06
C GLN A 48 -6.56 4.46 -9.41
N VAL A 49 -6.24 4.82 -8.16
CA VAL A 49 -5.24 4.13 -7.36
C VAL A 49 -5.87 3.72 -6.04
N LEU A 50 -5.87 2.43 -5.77
CA LEU A 50 -6.53 1.87 -4.59
C LEU A 50 -5.71 0.78 -3.92
N PRO A 51 -5.77 0.68 -2.58
CA PRO A 51 -5.30 -0.50 -1.88
C PRO A 51 -6.24 -1.69 -2.17
N VAL A 52 -5.65 -2.85 -2.38
CA VAL A 52 -6.39 -4.12 -2.49
C VAL A 52 -5.78 -5.11 -1.51
N ILE A 53 -6.61 -5.68 -0.64
CA ILE A 53 -6.16 -6.68 0.31
C ILE A 53 -6.36 -8.06 -0.30
N ALA A 54 -5.27 -8.82 -0.40
CA ALA A 54 -5.27 -10.20 -0.84
C ALA A 54 -5.22 -11.14 0.37
N GLN A 55 -6.25 -11.95 0.55
CA GLN A 55 -6.28 -13.02 1.54
C GLN A 55 -5.71 -14.29 0.93
N VAL A 56 -4.65 -14.81 1.53
CA VAL A 56 -3.98 -16.05 1.11
C VAL A 56 -4.25 -17.12 2.15
N GLY A 57 -4.99 -18.15 1.74
CA GLY A 57 -5.31 -19.30 2.58
C GLY A 57 -4.24 -20.39 2.49
N TYR A 58 -4.03 -21.11 3.58
CA TYR A 58 -3.11 -22.25 3.69
C TYR A 58 -3.80 -23.47 4.30
N PRO A 59 -3.54 -24.69 3.81
CA PRO A 59 -4.23 -25.89 4.31
C PRO A 59 -4.02 -26.20 5.80
N GLN A 60 -2.89 -25.77 6.38
CA GLN A 60 -2.47 -26.13 7.73
C GLN A 60 -1.91 -24.94 8.53
N ALA A 61 -2.25 -23.71 8.15
CA ALA A 61 -1.83 -22.51 8.85
C ALA A 61 -2.93 -21.44 8.73
N PRO A 62 -2.94 -20.43 9.61
CA PRO A 62 -3.82 -19.28 9.48
C PRO A 62 -3.64 -18.58 8.15
N ASP A 63 -4.70 -17.93 7.69
CA ASP A 63 -4.66 -17.08 6.51
C ASP A 63 -3.72 -15.90 6.73
N GLU A 64 -3.08 -15.46 5.65
CA GLU A 64 -2.23 -14.27 5.63
C GLU A 64 -2.86 -13.20 4.74
N TYR A 65 -2.68 -11.95 5.11
CA TYR A 65 -3.20 -10.81 4.37
C TYR A 65 -2.04 -10.01 3.77
N TYR A 66 -2.19 -9.68 2.50
CA TYR A 66 -1.18 -8.91 1.77
C TYR A 66 -1.81 -7.70 1.12
N GLN A 67 -1.13 -6.55 1.21
CA GLN A 67 -1.56 -5.34 0.54
C GLN A 67 -0.91 -5.18 -0.82
N LEU A 68 -1.74 -4.90 -1.80
CA LEU A 68 -1.36 -4.43 -3.12
C LEU A 68 -1.79 -2.97 -3.25
N LEU A 69 -0.96 -2.12 -3.84
CA LEU A 69 -1.38 -0.80 -4.29
C LEU A 69 -1.51 -0.88 -5.81
N LEU A 70 -2.75 -0.89 -6.30
CA LEU A 70 -3.05 -1.11 -7.70
C LEU A 70 -3.51 0.17 -8.38
N ALA A 71 -3.11 0.34 -9.63
CA ALA A 71 -3.60 1.39 -10.51
C ALA A 71 -4.54 0.77 -11.56
N LEU A 72 -5.67 1.42 -11.77
CA LEU A 72 -6.66 1.09 -12.78
C LEU A 72 -6.71 2.21 -13.82
N ARG A 73 -6.58 1.84 -15.09
CA ARG A 73 -6.76 2.76 -16.21
C ARG A 73 -7.81 2.24 -17.16
N PRO A 74 -8.69 3.11 -17.70
CA PRO A 74 -9.67 2.71 -18.71
C PRO A 74 -8.99 2.09 -19.93
N GLY A 75 -9.66 1.11 -20.52
CA GLY A 75 -9.20 0.44 -21.74
C GLY A 75 -8.46 -0.87 -21.46
N ARG A 76 -7.96 -1.47 -22.57
CA ARG A 76 -7.28 -2.77 -22.56
C ARG A 76 -5.87 -2.60 -23.11
N VAL A 77 -4.89 -2.56 -22.23
CA VAL A 77 -3.47 -2.52 -22.57
C VAL A 77 -2.75 -3.64 -21.79
N ALA A 78 -1.44 -3.73 -21.92
CA ALA A 78 -0.65 -4.68 -21.11
C ALA A 78 -0.71 -4.30 -19.62
N GLY A 79 -0.87 -5.29 -18.74
CA GLY A 79 -0.96 -5.10 -17.29
C GLY A 79 -0.99 -6.45 -16.57
N LEU A 80 -1.20 -6.41 -15.25
CA LEU A 80 -1.32 -7.61 -14.43
C LEU A 80 -2.64 -8.36 -14.74
N ALA A 81 -3.73 -7.62 -14.88
CA ALA A 81 -5.05 -8.18 -15.15
C ALA A 81 -5.93 -7.18 -15.90
N GLN A 82 -7.06 -7.69 -16.40
CA GLN A 82 -8.13 -6.88 -16.98
C GLN A 82 -9.39 -7.10 -16.17
N ILE A 83 -10.02 -6.02 -15.71
CA ILE A 83 -11.30 -6.09 -14.99
C ILE A 83 -12.38 -5.27 -15.70
N VAL A 84 -13.63 -5.58 -15.41
CA VAL A 84 -14.78 -4.79 -15.88
C VAL A 84 -15.52 -4.24 -14.67
N ILE A 85 -15.66 -2.93 -14.60
CA ILE A 85 -16.40 -2.22 -13.56
C ILE A 85 -17.48 -1.38 -14.24
N ALA A 86 -18.74 -1.58 -13.88
CA ALA A 86 -19.89 -0.88 -14.49
C ALA A 86 -19.85 -0.91 -16.04
N ASP A 87 -19.60 -2.07 -16.62
CA ASP A 87 -19.49 -2.34 -18.06
C ASP A 87 -18.32 -1.62 -18.78
N GLN A 88 -17.41 -1.01 -18.02
CA GLN A 88 -16.20 -0.40 -18.56
C GLN A 88 -14.99 -1.30 -18.30
N PRO A 89 -14.15 -1.56 -19.32
CA PRO A 89 -12.91 -2.31 -19.13
C PRO A 89 -11.82 -1.42 -18.53
N PHE A 90 -11.09 -1.99 -17.57
CA PHE A 90 -9.91 -1.38 -16.95
C PHE A 90 -8.73 -2.34 -17.00
N THR A 91 -7.56 -1.77 -17.24
CA THR A 91 -6.29 -2.47 -17.04
C THR A 91 -5.82 -2.24 -15.61
N VAL A 92 -5.45 -3.32 -14.94
CA VAL A 92 -4.88 -3.34 -13.58
C VAL A 92 -3.36 -3.42 -13.68
N THR A 93 -2.66 -2.53 -12.99
CA THR A 93 -1.19 -2.54 -12.88
C THR A 93 -0.76 -2.35 -11.43
N ASP A 94 0.49 -2.68 -11.10
CA ASP A 94 1.08 -2.31 -9.81
C ASP A 94 1.39 -0.81 -9.82
N ALA A 95 0.69 -0.04 -8.98
CA ALA A 95 0.90 1.40 -8.87
C ALA A 95 2.31 1.75 -8.39
N THR A 96 2.99 0.85 -7.66
CA THR A 96 4.34 1.10 -7.17
C THR A 96 5.41 1.01 -8.25
N GLU A 97 5.10 0.45 -9.42
CA GLU A 97 5.94 0.43 -10.62
C GLU A 97 5.61 1.58 -11.59
N ASP A 98 4.53 2.32 -11.33
CA ASP A 98 4.04 3.41 -12.17
C ASP A 98 4.28 4.75 -11.48
N LYS A 99 5.31 5.47 -11.93
CA LYS A 99 5.71 6.75 -11.32
C LYS A 99 4.61 7.81 -11.31
N LEU A 100 3.74 7.85 -12.33
CA LEU A 100 2.64 8.82 -12.39
C LEU A 100 1.56 8.46 -11.37
N ALA A 101 1.13 7.20 -11.34
CA ALA A 101 0.14 6.71 -10.38
C ALA A 101 0.65 6.89 -8.94
N LEU A 102 1.92 6.55 -8.69
CA LEU A 102 2.53 6.65 -7.37
C LEU A 102 2.67 8.11 -6.92
N THR A 103 3.02 9.02 -7.84
CA THR A 103 3.11 10.45 -7.53
C THR A 103 1.72 11.03 -7.21
N ALA A 104 0.70 10.72 -8.01
CA ALA A 104 -0.68 11.17 -7.75
C ALA A 104 -1.19 10.64 -6.39
N TRP A 105 -0.92 9.38 -6.07
CA TRP A 105 -1.27 8.79 -4.78
C TRP A 105 -0.56 9.51 -3.62
N ALA A 106 0.76 9.74 -3.72
CA ALA A 106 1.53 10.42 -2.69
C ALA A 106 1.08 11.89 -2.49
N GLN A 107 0.71 12.60 -3.57
CA GLN A 107 0.17 13.95 -3.49
C GLN A 107 -1.11 13.99 -2.66
N ILE A 108 -2.05 13.10 -2.92
CA ILE A 108 -3.32 13.06 -2.16
C ILE A 108 -3.06 12.71 -0.70
N ILE A 109 -2.18 11.75 -0.40
CA ILE A 109 -1.87 11.33 0.97
C ILE A 109 -1.17 12.45 1.75
N LEU A 110 -0.24 13.19 1.14
CA LEU A 110 0.58 14.17 1.84
C LEU A 110 -0.01 15.58 1.84
N GLU A 111 -0.63 16.00 0.76
CA GLU A 111 -1.10 17.37 0.56
C GLU A 111 -2.63 17.48 0.59
N GLY A 112 -3.32 16.44 0.15
CA GLY A 112 -4.78 16.41 0.04
C GLY A 112 -5.48 16.29 1.39
N THR A 113 -6.81 16.30 1.28
CA THR A 113 -7.70 15.87 2.35
C THR A 113 -8.37 14.59 1.85
N PRO A 114 -7.66 13.46 1.91
CA PRO A 114 -8.18 12.22 1.38
C PRO A 114 -9.39 11.80 2.20
N VAL A 115 -10.52 11.64 1.52
CA VAL A 115 -11.76 11.15 2.11
C VAL A 115 -12.02 9.78 1.51
N ALA A 116 -11.84 8.74 2.32
CA ALA A 116 -12.37 7.44 1.95
C ALA A 116 -13.90 7.54 1.89
N THR A 117 -14.47 7.11 0.77
CA THR A 117 -15.91 7.21 0.54
C THR A 117 -16.72 6.21 1.36
N ASP A 118 -16.05 5.24 2.01
CA ASP A 118 -16.67 4.08 2.69
C ASP A 118 -15.99 3.67 4.00
N GLU A 119 -15.17 4.53 4.59
CA GLU A 119 -14.41 4.23 5.84
C GLU A 119 -13.47 3.01 5.74
N SER A 120 -13.23 2.48 4.54
CA SER A 120 -12.38 1.28 4.36
C SER A 120 -10.92 1.52 4.68
N TRP A 121 -10.48 2.78 4.71
CA TRP A 121 -9.17 3.22 5.18
C TRP A 121 -9.22 4.64 5.73
N GLN A 122 -8.24 4.99 6.58
CA GLN A 122 -8.11 6.30 7.21
C GLN A 122 -6.66 6.77 7.22
N LEU A 123 -6.44 8.06 6.94
CA LEU A 123 -5.16 8.73 7.11
C LEU A 123 -5.10 9.40 8.49
N HIS A 124 -4.12 9.01 9.28
CA HIS A 124 -3.78 9.60 10.58
C HIS A 124 -2.61 10.57 10.40
N ARG A 125 -2.90 11.84 10.15
CA ARG A 125 -1.88 12.86 9.93
C ARG A 125 -1.41 13.41 11.29
N ARG A 126 -0.09 13.36 11.53
CA ARG A 126 0.54 13.96 12.72
C ARG A 126 1.14 15.33 12.41
N LEU A 127 1.82 15.45 11.28
CA LEU A 127 2.47 16.69 10.84
C LEU A 127 2.22 16.91 9.35
N ALA A 128 2.35 18.16 8.92
CA ALA A 128 2.33 18.48 7.49
C ALA A 128 3.62 18.02 6.81
N ALA A 129 3.52 17.68 5.52
CA ALA A 129 4.71 17.40 4.71
C ALA A 129 5.64 18.63 4.68
N PRO A 130 6.96 18.44 4.76
CA PRO A 130 7.91 19.56 4.81
C PRO A 130 8.03 20.31 3.47
N GLU A 131 7.70 19.65 2.38
CA GLU A 131 7.77 20.21 1.02
C GLU A 131 6.67 19.64 0.12
N PRO A 132 6.29 20.33 -0.97
CA PRO A 132 5.32 19.82 -1.93
C PRO A 132 5.80 18.56 -2.65
N VAL A 133 4.87 17.65 -2.90
CA VAL A 133 5.13 16.40 -3.62
C VAL A 133 5.32 16.68 -5.12
N ARG A 134 6.53 16.53 -5.61
CA ARG A 134 6.84 16.68 -7.04
C ARG A 134 6.97 15.34 -7.76
N SER A 135 7.42 14.32 -7.05
CA SER A 135 7.57 12.97 -7.56
C SER A 135 7.58 11.97 -6.43
N ALA A 136 7.11 10.76 -6.74
CA ALA A 136 7.26 9.60 -5.89
C ALA A 136 7.78 8.43 -6.73
N GLU A 137 8.68 7.63 -6.15
CA GLU A 137 9.24 6.45 -6.81
C GLU A 137 9.55 5.34 -5.81
N ARG A 138 9.45 4.10 -6.27
CA ARG A 138 9.75 2.94 -5.45
C ARG A 138 11.26 2.81 -5.25
N PHE A 139 11.67 2.60 -4.00
CA PHE A 139 13.03 2.21 -3.67
C PHE A 139 13.22 0.69 -3.83
N SER A 140 14.26 0.26 -4.53
CA SER A 140 14.46 -1.14 -4.94
C SER A 140 15.09 -2.05 -3.87
N GLY A 141 15.45 -1.53 -2.70
CA GLY A 141 16.32 -2.21 -1.73
C GLY A 141 15.63 -3.08 -0.67
N GLU A 142 14.31 -2.97 -0.48
CA GLU A 142 13.59 -3.67 0.59
C GLU A 142 12.94 -4.98 0.13
N GLN A 143 12.79 -5.93 1.05
CA GLN A 143 12.25 -7.27 0.77
C GLN A 143 10.90 -7.55 1.41
N SER A 144 10.56 -6.99 2.57
CA SER A 144 9.29 -7.25 3.30
C SER A 144 8.24 -6.17 3.12
N ASN A 145 8.67 -4.92 2.89
CA ASN A 145 7.81 -3.76 2.65
C ASN A 145 8.16 -3.14 1.29
N THR A 146 7.38 -2.15 0.89
CA THR A 146 7.73 -1.30 -0.26
C THR A 146 7.96 0.12 0.24
N SER A 147 9.20 0.57 0.17
CA SER A 147 9.54 1.96 0.44
C SER A 147 9.34 2.82 -0.79
N ILE A 148 8.62 3.92 -0.61
CA ILE A 148 8.31 4.92 -1.62
C ILE A 148 9.04 6.19 -1.22
N MET A 149 9.97 6.62 -2.04
CA MET A 149 10.69 7.87 -1.87
C MET A 149 9.85 9.00 -2.44
N VAL A 150 9.55 10.01 -1.63
CA VAL A 150 8.78 11.18 -2.06
C VAL A 150 9.69 12.40 -1.93
N GLY A 151 10.15 12.90 -3.07
CA GLY A 151 11.18 13.93 -3.10
C GLY A 151 12.44 13.51 -2.34
N ASP A 152 13.03 14.49 -1.64
CA ASP A 152 14.25 14.26 -0.86
C ASP A 152 14.00 14.13 0.65
N ALA A 153 12.78 14.38 1.11
CA ALA A 153 12.47 14.56 2.52
C ALA A 153 11.64 13.41 3.15
N ILE A 154 10.88 12.64 2.37
CA ILE A 154 9.89 11.70 2.90
C ILE A 154 10.10 10.28 2.35
N ILE A 155 9.85 9.31 3.21
CA ILE A 155 9.69 7.89 2.86
C ILE A 155 8.29 7.47 3.31
N ILE A 156 7.52 6.86 2.40
CA ILE A 156 6.31 6.14 2.75
C ILE A 156 6.64 4.64 2.71
N LYS A 157 6.51 3.96 3.84
CA LYS A 157 6.66 2.50 3.93
C LYS A 157 5.28 1.87 3.78
N LEU A 158 5.03 1.19 2.66
CA LEU A 158 3.84 0.41 2.41
C LEU A 158 4.05 -1.00 2.96
N PHE A 159 3.23 -1.42 3.92
CA PHE A 159 3.32 -2.75 4.52
C PHE A 159 2.70 -3.77 3.56
N ARG A 160 3.52 -4.72 3.09
CA ARG A 160 3.05 -5.73 2.13
C ARG A 160 2.33 -6.88 2.82
N ARG A 161 2.90 -7.42 3.88
CA ARG A 161 2.21 -8.38 4.74
C ARG A 161 1.56 -7.61 5.87
N LEU A 162 0.27 -7.83 6.05
CA LEU A 162 -0.52 -7.14 7.05
C LEU A 162 -0.75 -8.06 8.25
N GLU A 163 -0.63 -7.49 9.43
CA GLU A 163 -0.97 -8.14 10.69
C GLU A 163 -2.07 -7.30 11.36
N PRO A 164 -3.20 -7.91 11.80
CA PRO A 164 -4.27 -7.16 12.46
C PRO A 164 -3.77 -6.37 13.66
N GLY A 165 -4.24 -5.12 13.79
CA GLY A 165 -3.85 -4.21 14.88
C GLY A 165 -2.73 -3.24 14.52
N ASP A 166 -2.17 -2.62 15.56
CA ASP A 166 -1.15 -1.58 15.45
C ASP A 166 0.20 -2.16 15.01
N ASN A 167 0.83 -1.50 14.06
CA ASN A 167 2.18 -1.85 13.63
C ASN A 167 3.23 -1.34 14.64
N LEU A 168 4.14 -2.23 15.05
CA LEU A 168 5.15 -1.90 16.05
C LEU A 168 6.07 -0.74 15.63
N ASP A 169 6.43 -0.64 14.33
CA ASP A 169 7.26 0.46 13.82
C ASP A 169 6.56 1.81 14.02
N ILE A 170 5.25 1.89 13.76
CA ILE A 170 4.45 3.10 13.96
C ILE A 170 4.39 3.45 15.44
N THR A 171 4.07 2.47 16.29
CA THR A 171 3.97 2.65 17.74
C THR A 171 5.30 3.16 18.33
N VAL A 172 6.43 2.54 17.98
CA VAL A 172 7.75 2.95 18.46
C VAL A 172 8.11 4.36 17.99
N HIS A 173 7.93 4.68 16.70
CA HIS A 173 8.19 6.03 16.19
C HIS A 173 7.29 7.07 16.88
N SER A 174 6.02 6.74 17.10
CA SER A 174 5.08 7.63 17.79
C SER A 174 5.57 7.98 19.19
N VAL A 175 5.88 6.97 19.99
CA VAL A 175 6.34 7.16 21.39
C VAL A 175 7.66 7.93 21.44
N LEU A 176 8.63 7.60 20.59
CA LEU A 176 9.93 8.27 20.58
C LEU A 176 9.85 9.70 20.09
N ASN A 177 9.02 9.99 19.09
CA ASN A 177 8.79 11.37 18.63
C ASN A 177 8.09 12.20 19.72
N ASP A 178 7.09 11.64 20.42
CA ASP A 178 6.38 12.31 21.50
C ASP A 178 7.31 12.59 22.70
N ALA A 179 8.32 11.74 22.92
CA ALA A 179 9.37 11.94 23.89
C ALA A 179 10.47 12.91 23.45
N GLY A 180 10.41 13.47 22.23
CA GLY A 180 11.38 14.43 21.69
C GLY A 180 12.74 13.80 21.32
N VAL A 181 12.77 12.51 21.00
CA VAL A 181 14.00 11.82 20.60
C VAL A 181 14.37 12.17 19.16
N SER A 182 15.38 13.02 18.97
CA SER A 182 15.80 13.55 17.68
C SER A 182 16.63 12.60 16.79
N SER A 183 17.05 11.45 17.33
CA SER A 183 17.80 10.44 16.58
C SER A 183 16.91 9.43 15.83
N VAL A 184 15.60 9.59 15.92
CA VAL A 184 14.60 8.78 15.23
C VAL A 184 13.92 9.63 14.15
N ALA A 185 13.67 9.04 12.99
CA ALA A 185 12.96 9.72 11.91
C ALA A 185 11.61 10.29 12.39
N THR A 186 11.29 11.50 11.98
CA THR A 186 10.01 12.13 12.28
C THR A 186 8.87 11.34 11.65
N LEU A 187 7.85 11.00 12.43
CA LEU A 187 6.62 10.35 11.95
C LEU A 187 5.62 11.43 11.50
N TYR A 188 5.43 11.60 10.21
CA TYR A 188 4.45 12.54 9.65
C TYR A 188 3.01 12.03 9.73
N GLY A 189 2.82 10.72 9.73
CA GLY A 189 1.52 10.08 9.84
C GLY A 189 1.55 8.61 9.45
N PHE A 190 0.37 8.00 9.40
CA PHE A 190 0.20 6.62 8.96
C PHE A 190 -1.20 6.41 8.36
N ILE A 191 -1.37 5.31 7.65
CA ILE A 191 -2.64 4.90 7.06
C ILE A 191 -3.05 3.60 7.73
N SER A 192 -4.28 3.54 8.24
CA SER A 192 -4.92 2.30 8.67
C SER A 192 -6.07 1.93 7.75
N GLY A 193 -6.46 0.67 7.73
CA GLY A 193 -7.59 0.17 6.94
C GLY A 193 -8.31 -0.97 7.64
N GLN A 194 -9.51 -1.26 7.16
CA GLN A 194 -10.30 -2.39 7.63
C GLN A 194 -9.88 -3.64 6.85
N ILE A 195 -9.36 -4.64 7.56
CA ILE A 195 -9.21 -5.99 7.01
C ILE A 195 -10.39 -6.79 7.53
N PRO A 196 -11.15 -7.47 6.69
CA PRO A 196 -12.27 -8.29 7.13
C PRO A 196 -11.75 -9.56 7.82
N THR A 197 -11.36 -9.40 9.06
CA THR A 197 -11.09 -10.48 10.01
C THR A 197 -12.34 -10.70 10.88
N GLU A 198 -12.38 -11.80 11.63
CA GLU A 198 -13.50 -12.07 12.53
C GLU A 198 -13.67 -10.99 13.63
N GLU A 199 -12.62 -10.22 13.94
CA GLU A 199 -12.59 -9.24 15.03
C GLU A 199 -12.72 -7.79 14.56
N ASP A 200 -12.80 -7.52 13.25
CA ASP A 200 -12.97 -6.17 12.66
C ASP A 200 -11.93 -5.14 13.16
N ILE A 201 -10.68 -5.59 13.37
CA ILE A 201 -9.61 -4.78 13.95
C ILE A 201 -8.99 -3.90 12.85
N PRO A 202 -8.92 -2.57 13.05
CA PRO A 202 -8.15 -1.71 12.16
C PRO A 202 -6.71 -2.19 12.06
N THR A 203 -6.15 -2.12 10.86
CA THR A 203 -4.82 -2.63 10.57
C THR A 203 -4.00 -1.54 9.90
N ASP A 204 -2.77 -1.35 10.33
CA ASP A 204 -1.87 -0.38 9.71
C ASP A 204 -1.42 -0.85 8.32
N LEU A 205 -1.62 0.03 7.32
CA LEU A 205 -1.33 -0.20 5.92
C LEU A 205 -0.02 0.44 5.47
N ALA A 206 0.31 1.61 6.02
CA ALA A 206 1.52 2.34 5.67
C ALA A 206 1.94 3.31 6.77
N MET A 207 3.23 3.62 6.87
CA MET A 207 3.76 4.72 7.68
C MET A 207 4.47 5.75 6.82
N ILE A 208 4.42 7.02 7.24
CA ILE A 208 5.00 8.17 6.56
C ILE A 208 6.05 8.77 7.47
N ILE A 209 7.31 8.70 7.09
CA ILE A 209 8.43 9.13 7.91
C ILE A 209 9.38 10.06 7.16
N GLU A 210 10.19 10.77 7.93
CA GLU A 210 11.31 11.53 7.44
C GLU A 210 12.35 10.62 6.77
N LYS A 211 12.88 11.07 5.65
CA LYS A 211 14.06 10.48 5.02
C LYS A 211 15.30 11.06 5.70
N LEU A 212 15.92 10.28 6.56
CA LEU A 212 17.17 10.69 7.18
C LEU A 212 18.30 10.75 6.14
N PRO A 213 19.19 11.74 6.22
CA PRO A 213 20.36 11.80 5.36
C PRO A 213 21.25 10.57 5.59
N PRO A 214 21.98 10.10 4.57
CA PRO A 214 22.94 9.03 4.75
C PRO A 214 23.97 9.42 5.79
N VAL A 215 24.29 8.52 6.73
CA VAL A 215 25.30 8.75 7.75
C VAL A 215 26.65 8.90 7.05
N SER A 216 27.20 10.12 7.02
CA SER A 216 28.57 10.35 6.54
C SER A 216 29.53 9.87 7.63
N TYR A 217 30.13 8.71 7.43
CA TYR A 217 31.31 8.35 8.22
C TYR A 217 32.47 9.23 7.79
N THR A 218 32.74 10.29 8.53
CA THR A 218 34.04 10.97 8.46
C THR A 218 35.07 10.04 9.08
N HIS A 219 35.88 9.44 8.24
CA HIS A 219 37.10 8.73 8.67
C HIS A 219 38.18 9.74 9.08
#